data_bd8c2a2db9f8a519e3b5234e64809131
#
_entry.id   bd8c2a2db9f8a519e3b5234e64809131
#
_cell.length_a   1.000
_cell.length_b   1.000
_cell.length_c   1.000
_cell.angle_alpha   90.00
_cell.angle_beta   90.00
_cell.angle_gamma   90.00
#
_symmetry.space_group_name_H-M   'P 1'
#
loop_
_entity.id
_entity.type
_entity.pdbx_description
1 polymer ?
#
loop_
_entity_poly.entity_id
_entity_poly.type
_entity_poly.pdbx_seq_one_letter_code
_entity_poly.pdbx_strand_id
1 'polypeptide(L)'
;MDTYLTIAAPSEGLYKEKMSKFLAFAEPCRTSEQAKEIVTRYKKEYFDARHVCWAYMLGAERTDFRSNDDGEPSGTAGKPILGQINSFNLTDLCVIVVRYFGGIKLGTSGLIEAYRTAAQEALNAASIEEKIIEETITIHFQYPLMGDVMRIVKEENATVLSQDFVEDCRLTLSLRKNQMPRMRSRFENTFGVSILDK
;
A
#
# COMPACT_ATOMS: atom_id res chain seq x y z
N MET A 1 0.01 15.50 -6.11
CA MET A 1 0.88 14.89 -5.10
C MET A 1 1.58 13.72 -5.75
N ASP A 2 2.85 13.55 -5.50
CA ASP A 2 3.66 12.47 -6.07
C ASP A 2 4.39 11.65 -4.98
N THR A 3 3.86 11.73 -3.77
CA THR A 3 4.27 10.92 -2.61
C THR A 3 3.06 10.35 -1.89
N TYR A 4 3.27 9.27 -1.14
CA TYR A 4 2.29 8.66 -0.26
C TYR A 4 2.94 8.18 1.03
N LEU A 5 2.13 7.99 2.09
CA LEU A 5 2.59 7.52 3.39
C LEU A 5 2.30 6.03 3.54
N THR A 6 3.27 5.29 4.07
CA THR A 6 3.16 3.87 4.43
C THR A 6 3.92 3.59 5.72
N ILE A 7 3.96 2.33 6.14
CA ILE A 7 4.75 1.88 7.28
C ILE A 7 6.00 1.15 6.82
N ALA A 8 7.14 1.43 7.45
CA ALA A 8 8.44 0.84 7.08
C ALA A 8 8.60 -0.61 7.55
N ALA A 9 7.94 -0.98 8.65
CA ALA A 9 8.05 -2.29 9.30
C ALA A 9 6.76 -2.64 10.05
N PRO A 10 6.55 -3.92 10.41
CA PRO A 10 5.45 -4.33 11.26
C PRO A 10 5.44 -3.60 12.61
N SER A 11 4.24 -3.33 13.11
CA SER A 11 4.03 -2.73 14.43
C SER A 11 2.85 -3.38 15.14
N GLU A 12 2.81 -3.24 16.46
CA GLU A 12 1.83 -3.89 17.32
C GLU A 12 1.18 -2.89 18.27
N GLY A 13 -0.06 -3.18 18.64
CA GLY A 13 -0.81 -2.43 19.64
C GLY A 13 -1.67 -3.36 20.48
N LEU A 14 -2.02 -2.92 21.68
CA LEU A 14 -2.88 -3.66 22.60
C LEU A 14 -3.91 -2.71 23.19
N TYR A 15 -5.17 -3.13 23.13
CA TYR A 15 -6.26 -2.49 23.86
C TYR A 15 -7.02 -3.52 24.71
N LYS A 16 -7.46 -3.11 25.91
CA LYS A 16 -8.24 -3.95 26.81
C LYS A 16 -9.49 -3.22 27.25
N GLU A 17 -10.62 -3.92 27.16
CA GLU A 17 -11.92 -3.39 27.61
C GLU A 17 -12.77 -4.50 28.22
N LYS A 18 -13.25 -4.29 29.45
CA LYS A 18 -14.11 -5.26 30.18
C LYS A 18 -13.58 -6.70 30.07
N MET A 19 -12.31 -6.92 30.42
CA MET A 19 -11.57 -8.18 30.33
C MET A 19 -11.35 -8.75 28.93
N SER A 20 -11.94 -8.18 27.87
CA SER A 20 -11.58 -8.52 26.51
C SER A 20 -10.23 -7.92 26.14
N LYS A 21 -9.46 -8.65 25.32
CA LYS A 21 -8.16 -8.23 24.79
C LYS A 21 -8.25 -8.10 23.28
N PHE A 22 -7.71 -7.00 22.75
CA PHE A 22 -7.63 -6.70 21.33
C PHE A 22 -6.16 -6.49 20.98
N LEU A 23 -5.56 -7.50 20.33
CA LEU A 23 -4.18 -7.46 19.84
C LEU A 23 -4.22 -6.94 18.41
N ALA A 24 -3.61 -5.80 18.16
CA ALA A 24 -3.56 -5.20 16.84
C ALA A 24 -2.17 -5.30 16.22
N PHE A 25 -2.12 -5.59 14.92
CA PHE A 25 -0.90 -5.74 14.14
C PHE A 25 -1.06 -4.95 12.85
N ALA A 26 -0.11 -4.09 12.54
CA ALA A 26 -0.03 -3.42 11.26
C ALA A 26 1.16 -3.98 10.48
N GLU A 27 0.93 -4.45 9.25
CA GLU A 27 1.93 -5.11 8.42
C GLU A 27 2.03 -4.40 7.06
N PRO A 28 3.25 -4.13 6.55
CA PRO A 28 3.43 -3.68 5.18
C PRO A 28 2.84 -4.69 4.19
N CYS A 29 2.07 -4.20 3.22
CA CYS A 29 1.35 -5.05 2.28
C CYS A 29 1.10 -4.27 0.98
N ARG A 30 1.44 -4.83 -0.18
CA ARG A 30 1.32 -4.15 -1.48
C ARG A 30 0.31 -4.77 -2.42
N THR A 31 -0.14 -6.00 -2.15
CA THR A 31 -1.11 -6.70 -2.99
C THR A 31 -2.20 -7.37 -2.15
N SER A 32 -3.35 -7.61 -2.75
CA SER A 32 -4.45 -8.30 -2.09
C SER A 32 -4.10 -9.76 -1.75
N GLU A 33 -3.19 -10.38 -2.50
CA GLU A 33 -2.67 -11.72 -2.25
C GLU A 33 -1.82 -11.73 -0.97
N GLN A 34 -0.91 -10.77 -0.82
CA GLN A 34 -0.12 -10.60 0.41
C GLN A 34 -1.03 -10.35 1.62
N ALA A 35 -2.08 -9.53 1.47
CA ALA A 35 -3.05 -9.32 2.55
C ALA A 35 -3.72 -10.62 2.99
N LYS A 36 -4.13 -11.47 2.04
CA LYS A 36 -4.72 -12.78 2.34
C LYS A 36 -3.74 -13.72 3.07
N GLU A 37 -2.47 -13.73 2.64
CA GLU A 37 -1.42 -14.52 3.29
C GLU A 37 -1.18 -14.06 4.73
N ILE A 38 -1.09 -12.74 4.95
CA ILE A 38 -0.95 -12.13 6.27
C ILE A 38 -2.13 -12.55 7.17
N VAL A 39 -3.36 -12.34 6.72
CA VAL A 39 -4.57 -12.71 7.48
C VAL A 39 -4.59 -14.22 7.79
N THR A 40 -4.24 -15.06 6.83
CA THR A 40 -4.18 -16.52 7.02
C THR A 40 -3.14 -16.91 8.07
N ARG A 41 -1.98 -16.26 8.07
CA ARG A 41 -0.92 -16.47 9.06
C ARG A 41 -1.43 -16.13 10.46
N TYR A 42 -2.06 -14.96 10.65
CA TYR A 42 -2.61 -14.58 11.96
C TYR A 42 -3.76 -15.48 12.41
N LYS A 43 -4.64 -15.93 11.52
CA LYS A 43 -5.68 -16.90 11.85
C LYS A 43 -5.12 -18.25 12.30
N LYS A 44 -3.99 -18.67 11.74
CA LYS A 44 -3.30 -19.90 12.14
C LYS A 44 -2.55 -19.73 13.46
N GLU A 45 -1.90 -18.61 13.67
CA GLU A 45 -1.14 -18.29 14.88
C GLU A 45 -2.07 -18.12 16.09
N TYR A 46 -3.18 -17.39 15.91
CA TYR A 46 -4.19 -17.12 16.94
C TYR A 46 -5.44 -17.97 16.74
N PHE A 47 -5.24 -19.28 16.52
CA PHE A 47 -6.33 -20.23 16.19
C PHE A 47 -7.37 -20.37 17.32
N ASP A 48 -7.02 -20.04 18.54
CA ASP A 48 -7.87 -20.04 19.73
C ASP A 48 -8.63 -18.71 19.94
N ALA A 49 -8.32 -17.69 19.16
CA ALA A 49 -9.06 -16.43 19.18
C ALA A 49 -10.42 -16.58 18.51
N ARG A 50 -11.41 -15.86 19.05
CA ARG A 50 -12.77 -15.91 18.52
C ARG A 50 -12.93 -15.16 17.21
N HIS A 51 -12.23 -14.03 17.04
CA HIS A 51 -12.30 -13.17 15.86
C HIS A 51 -10.91 -12.65 15.49
N VAL A 52 -10.60 -12.69 14.20
CA VAL A 52 -9.42 -12.10 13.58
C VAL A 52 -9.89 -11.13 12.50
N CYS A 53 -10.27 -9.93 12.94
CA CYS A 53 -10.81 -8.89 12.08
C CYS A 53 -9.66 -8.13 11.40
N TRP A 54 -9.91 -7.60 10.20
CA TRP A 54 -8.84 -6.96 9.45
C TRP A 54 -9.35 -5.92 8.46
N ALA A 55 -8.46 -5.04 8.04
CA ALA A 55 -8.63 -4.17 6.90
C ALA A 55 -7.29 -3.91 6.21
N TYR A 56 -7.31 -3.67 4.90
CA TYR A 56 -6.16 -3.21 4.15
C TYR A 56 -6.50 -2.01 3.27
N MET A 57 -5.47 -1.26 2.92
CA MET A 57 -5.47 -0.18 1.94
C MET A 57 -4.23 -0.32 1.08
N LEU A 58 -4.38 -0.32 -0.25
CA LEU A 58 -3.31 -0.56 -1.20
C LEU A 58 -3.24 0.52 -2.27
N GLY A 59 -2.01 0.72 -2.77
CA GLY A 59 -1.69 1.65 -3.84
C GLY A 59 -1.71 3.11 -3.42
N ALA A 60 -0.94 3.93 -4.14
CA ALA A 60 -0.80 5.35 -3.84
C ALA A 60 -2.12 6.13 -3.97
N GLU A 61 -3.00 5.69 -4.88
CA GLU A 61 -4.33 6.31 -5.09
C GLU A 61 -5.38 5.85 -4.07
N ARG A 62 -5.06 4.85 -3.22
CA ARG A 62 -5.90 4.33 -2.13
C ARG A 62 -7.30 3.89 -2.60
N THR A 63 -7.39 3.31 -3.80
CA THR A 63 -8.64 2.83 -4.41
C THR A 63 -8.91 1.35 -4.17
N ASP A 64 -7.87 0.57 -3.84
CA ASP A 64 -8.00 -0.84 -3.48
C ASP A 64 -7.95 -1.00 -1.96
N PHE A 65 -9.11 -1.25 -1.37
CA PHE A 65 -9.26 -1.46 0.06
C PHE A 65 -10.33 -2.50 0.37
N ARG A 66 -10.16 -3.20 1.47
CA ARG A 66 -11.12 -4.16 2.01
C ARG A 66 -11.11 -4.17 3.53
N SER A 67 -12.23 -4.59 4.10
CA SER A 67 -12.36 -4.85 5.53
C SER A 67 -13.22 -6.07 5.80
N ASN A 68 -13.01 -6.72 6.95
CA ASN A 68 -13.74 -7.92 7.35
C ASN A 68 -13.95 -7.96 8.86
N ASP A 69 -15.16 -8.27 9.26
CA ASP A 69 -15.57 -8.34 10.68
C ASP A 69 -15.35 -9.72 11.31
N ASP A 70 -15.01 -10.76 10.53
CA ASP A 70 -14.70 -12.13 10.96
C ASP A 70 -15.66 -12.68 12.03
N GLY A 71 -16.97 -12.53 11.79
CA GLY A 71 -18.04 -13.01 12.67
C GLY A 71 -18.44 -12.05 13.78
N GLU A 72 -17.82 -10.88 13.94
CA GLU A 72 -18.37 -9.79 14.74
C GLU A 72 -19.62 -9.19 14.07
N PRO A 73 -20.49 -8.48 14.78
CA PRO A 73 -21.62 -7.79 14.17
C PRO A 73 -21.18 -6.87 13.03
N SER A 74 -21.92 -6.86 11.93
CA SER A 74 -21.57 -6.14 10.71
C SER A 74 -21.17 -4.68 10.98
N GLY A 75 -19.99 -4.29 10.49
CA GLY A 75 -19.45 -2.93 10.58
C GLY A 75 -18.89 -2.54 11.94
N THR A 76 -18.79 -3.47 12.90
CA THR A 76 -18.29 -3.15 14.25
C THR A 76 -16.78 -3.35 14.42
N ALA A 77 -16.12 -3.99 13.48
CA ALA A 77 -14.69 -4.29 13.55
C ALA A 77 -13.93 -3.82 12.30
N GLY A 78 -14.19 -4.39 11.15
CA GLY A 78 -13.45 -4.10 9.92
C GLY A 78 -13.51 -2.65 9.48
N LYS A 79 -14.70 -2.03 9.52
CA LYS A 79 -14.87 -0.60 9.20
C LYS A 79 -14.14 0.33 10.16
N PRO A 80 -14.22 0.16 11.50
CA PRO A 80 -13.39 0.91 12.44
C PRO A 80 -11.89 0.80 12.21
N ILE A 81 -11.38 -0.41 11.88
CA ILE A 81 -9.97 -0.62 11.53
C ILE A 81 -9.61 0.18 10.26
N LEU A 82 -10.40 0.05 9.19
CA LEU A 82 -10.20 0.80 7.94
C LEU A 82 -10.26 2.32 8.19
N GLY A 83 -11.15 2.76 9.06
CA GLY A 83 -11.27 4.16 9.48
C GLY A 83 -9.97 4.70 10.09
N GLN A 84 -9.23 3.88 10.85
CA GLN A 84 -7.94 4.29 11.39
C GLN A 84 -6.86 4.36 10.32
N ILE A 85 -6.79 3.41 9.40
CA ILE A 85 -5.89 3.50 8.24
C ILE A 85 -6.12 4.82 7.48
N ASN A 86 -7.39 5.19 7.30
CA ASN A 86 -7.77 6.45 6.66
C ASN A 86 -7.35 7.68 7.46
N SER A 87 -7.54 7.68 8.78
CA SER A 87 -7.20 8.83 9.64
C SER A 87 -5.70 9.13 9.68
N PHE A 88 -4.86 8.11 9.53
CA PHE A 88 -3.40 8.25 9.41
C PHE A 88 -2.94 8.54 7.97
N ASN A 89 -3.87 8.56 7.00
CA ASN A 89 -3.57 8.73 5.58
C ASN A 89 -2.55 7.71 5.02
N LEU A 90 -2.56 6.48 5.55
CA LEU A 90 -1.64 5.41 5.18
C LEU A 90 -2.19 4.55 4.04
N THR A 91 -1.29 3.98 3.25
CA THR A 91 -1.58 2.96 2.24
C THR A 91 -0.46 1.91 2.21
N ASP A 92 -0.62 0.86 1.41
CA ASP A 92 0.29 -0.28 1.31
C ASP A 92 0.51 -0.97 2.66
N LEU A 93 -0.60 -1.22 3.39
CA LEU A 93 -0.59 -1.95 4.66
C LEU A 93 -1.88 -2.76 4.86
N CYS A 94 -1.76 -3.78 5.71
CA CYS A 94 -2.86 -4.53 6.28
C CYS A 94 -2.83 -4.40 7.81
N VAL A 95 -3.98 -4.11 8.42
CA VAL A 95 -4.13 -4.05 9.89
C VAL A 95 -5.05 -5.18 10.32
N ILE A 96 -4.56 -6.00 11.26
CA ILE A 96 -5.26 -7.13 11.84
C ILE A 96 -5.54 -6.84 13.31
N VAL A 97 -6.74 -7.17 13.79
CA VAL A 97 -7.07 -7.09 15.20
C VAL A 97 -7.64 -8.43 15.66
N VAL A 98 -6.92 -9.09 16.53
CA VAL A 98 -7.27 -10.37 17.15
C VAL A 98 -7.99 -10.10 18.46
N ARG A 99 -9.19 -10.65 18.65
CA ARG A 99 -9.97 -10.47 19.87
C ARG A 99 -10.06 -11.75 20.68
N TYR A 100 -9.75 -11.63 21.97
CA TYR A 100 -10.09 -12.59 23.01
C TYR A 100 -11.23 -12.04 23.87
N PHE A 101 -12.35 -12.76 23.89
CA PHE A 101 -13.55 -12.38 24.65
C PHE A 101 -13.31 -12.55 26.15
N GLY A 102 -13.61 -11.51 26.92
CA GLY A 102 -13.42 -11.47 28.38
C GLY A 102 -14.66 -11.86 29.21
N GLY A 103 -15.70 -12.45 28.59
CA GLY A 103 -16.91 -12.85 29.32
C GLY A 103 -18.01 -11.76 29.38
N ILE A 104 -17.68 -10.50 29.13
CA ILE A 104 -18.63 -9.37 29.19
C ILE A 104 -18.85 -8.83 27.78
N LYS A 105 -20.12 -8.74 27.37
CA LYS A 105 -20.48 -8.15 26.06
C LYS A 105 -20.25 -6.64 26.07
N LEU A 106 -19.59 -6.14 25.03
CA LEU A 106 -19.31 -4.72 24.86
C LEU A 106 -20.45 -3.92 24.21
N GLY A 107 -21.33 -4.63 23.48
CA GLY A 107 -22.32 -4.00 22.59
C GLY A 107 -21.66 -3.45 21.31
N THR A 108 -22.48 -3.00 20.36
CA THR A 108 -21.99 -2.52 19.05
C THR A 108 -21.09 -1.30 19.18
N SER A 109 -21.46 -0.31 19.98
CA SER A 109 -20.65 0.90 20.20
C SER A 109 -19.34 0.60 20.91
N GLY A 110 -19.33 -0.30 21.89
CA GLY A 110 -18.12 -0.71 22.59
C GLY A 110 -17.17 -1.50 21.70
N LEU A 111 -17.69 -2.33 20.79
CA LEU A 111 -16.88 -3.04 19.78
C LEU A 111 -16.23 -2.06 18.80
N ILE A 112 -17.01 -1.13 18.26
CA ILE A 112 -16.49 -0.11 17.33
C ILE A 112 -15.34 0.66 17.97
N GLU A 113 -15.50 1.09 19.22
CA GLU A 113 -14.47 1.82 19.94
C GLU A 113 -13.24 0.96 20.22
N ALA A 114 -13.43 -0.30 20.64
CA ALA A 114 -12.33 -1.21 20.94
C ALA A 114 -11.47 -1.55 19.70
N TYR A 115 -12.12 -1.87 18.56
CA TYR A 115 -11.38 -2.13 17.32
C TYR A 115 -10.69 -0.90 16.77
N ARG A 116 -11.33 0.28 16.87
CA ARG A 116 -10.73 1.56 16.51
C ARG A 116 -9.49 1.84 17.33
N THR A 117 -9.61 1.78 18.66
CA THR A 117 -8.51 2.09 19.59
C THR A 117 -7.36 1.09 19.42
N ALA A 118 -7.64 -0.21 19.31
CA ALA A 118 -6.59 -1.20 19.10
C ALA A 118 -5.81 -0.94 17.79
N ALA A 119 -6.51 -0.68 16.69
CA ALA A 119 -5.89 -0.34 15.41
C ALA A 119 -5.05 0.95 15.52
N GLN A 120 -5.56 1.97 16.21
CA GLN A 120 -4.86 3.22 16.47
C GLN A 120 -3.55 2.99 17.22
N GLU A 121 -3.55 2.15 18.25
CA GLU A 121 -2.34 1.81 19.03
C GLU A 121 -1.26 1.18 18.14
N ALA A 122 -1.62 0.24 17.28
CA ALA A 122 -0.67 -0.37 16.34
C ALA A 122 -0.10 0.67 15.35
N LEU A 123 -0.95 1.56 14.83
CA LEU A 123 -0.52 2.60 13.88
C LEU A 123 0.30 3.70 14.56
N ASN A 124 0.02 4.04 15.82
CA ASN A 124 0.85 4.97 16.60
C ASN A 124 2.25 4.42 16.86
N ALA A 125 2.38 3.11 17.01
CA ALA A 125 3.66 2.43 17.19
C ALA A 125 4.45 2.24 15.89
N ALA A 126 3.82 2.48 14.73
CA ALA A 126 4.42 2.26 13.42
C ALA A 126 5.46 3.32 13.07
N SER A 127 6.54 2.90 12.41
CA SER A 127 7.47 3.81 11.74
C SER A 127 6.89 4.21 10.39
N ILE A 128 6.35 5.43 10.30
CA ILE A 128 5.78 5.96 9.06
C ILE A 128 6.90 6.46 8.15
N GLU A 129 6.84 6.07 6.87
CA GLU A 129 7.74 6.55 5.82
C GLU A 129 6.95 7.17 4.66
N GLU A 130 7.53 8.18 4.03
CA GLU A 130 7.02 8.76 2.79
C GLU A 130 7.70 8.10 1.60
N LYS A 131 6.91 7.62 0.63
CA LYS A 131 7.40 7.04 -0.63
C LYS A 131 7.03 7.91 -1.81
N ILE A 132 7.93 7.95 -2.78
CA ILE A 132 7.72 8.64 -4.06
C ILE A 132 6.85 7.76 -4.95
N ILE A 133 5.87 8.38 -5.62
CA ILE A 133 5.12 7.73 -6.68
C ILE A 133 5.94 7.84 -7.97
N GLU A 134 6.34 6.69 -8.49
CA GLU A 134 7.00 6.60 -9.78
C GLU A 134 6.02 6.13 -10.87
N GLU A 135 6.19 6.65 -12.06
CA GLU A 135 5.50 6.21 -13.27
C GLU A 135 6.51 5.66 -14.27
N THR A 136 6.06 4.77 -15.13
CA THR A 136 6.90 4.18 -16.17
C THR A 136 6.48 4.68 -17.54
N ILE A 137 7.46 4.83 -18.42
CA ILE A 137 7.27 5.11 -19.84
C ILE A 137 8.12 4.16 -20.66
N THR A 138 7.55 3.58 -21.71
CA THR A 138 8.30 2.78 -22.67
C THR A 138 8.41 3.53 -23.97
N ILE A 139 9.64 3.68 -24.47
CA ILE A 139 9.93 4.34 -25.74
C ILE A 139 10.59 3.36 -26.70
N HIS A 140 10.38 3.62 -27.99
CA HIS A 140 10.97 2.92 -29.12
C HIS A 140 11.64 3.92 -30.05
N PHE A 141 12.83 3.59 -30.53
CA PHE A 141 13.62 4.44 -31.42
C PHE A 141 14.68 3.61 -32.18
N GLN A 142 15.27 4.16 -33.22
CA GLN A 142 16.36 3.52 -33.94
C GLN A 142 17.72 3.89 -33.36
N TYR A 143 18.69 3.00 -33.51
CA TYR A 143 20.02 3.09 -32.91
C TYR A 143 20.76 4.45 -33.11
N PRO A 144 20.66 5.15 -34.27
CA PRO A 144 21.30 6.46 -34.43
C PRO A 144 20.83 7.53 -33.42
N LEU A 145 19.64 7.37 -32.83
CA LEU A 145 19.08 8.30 -31.84
C LEU A 145 19.50 7.99 -30.39
N MET A 146 20.30 6.91 -30.18
CA MET A 146 20.72 6.48 -28.85
C MET A 146 21.32 7.62 -28.03
N GLY A 147 22.22 8.43 -28.64
CA GLY A 147 22.88 9.54 -27.94
C GLY A 147 21.89 10.61 -27.45
N ASP A 148 20.94 10.99 -28.29
CA ASP A 148 19.92 11.99 -27.92
C ASP A 148 18.95 11.46 -26.85
N VAL A 149 18.52 10.22 -26.99
CA VAL A 149 17.63 9.55 -26.01
C VAL A 149 18.35 9.44 -24.66
N MET A 150 19.57 8.94 -24.61
CA MET A 150 20.31 8.78 -23.36
C MET A 150 20.68 10.12 -22.71
N ARG A 151 20.85 11.18 -23.48
CA ARG A 151 20.99 12.53 -22.94
C ARG A 151 19.73 12.98 -22.20
N ILE A 152 18.54 12.77 -22.80
CA ILE A 152 17.24 13.07 -22.14
C ILE A 152 17.10 12.26 -20.85
N VAL A 153 17.35 10.95 -20.89
CA VAL A 153 17.30 10.05 -19.74
C VAL A 153 18.16 10.57 -18.59
N LYS A 154 19.39 10.98 -18.89
CA LYS A 154 20.33 11.50 -17.90
C LYS A 154 19.92 12.86 -17.33
N GLU A 155 19.47 13.78 -18.17
CA GLU A 155 19.05 15.13 -17.75
C GLU A 155 17.79 15.12 -16.89
N GLU A 156 16.86 14.19 -17.16
CA GLU A 156 15.65 14.00 -16.35
C GLU A 156 15.87 13.07 -15.13
N ASN A 157 17.07 12.52 -14.96
CA ASN A 157 17.41 11.55 -13.91
C ASN A 157 16.48 10.32 -13.88
N ALA A 158 16.07 9.84 -15.05
CA ALA A 158 15.21 8.67 -15.15
C ALA A 158 16.00 7.38 -14.92
N THR A 159 15.36 6.42 -14.28
CA THR A 159 15.93 5.08 -14.05
C THR A 159 15.55 4.17 -15.22
N VAL A 160 16.56 3.51 -15.81
CA VAL A 160 16.33 2.47 -16.84
C VAL A 160 15.92 1.18 -16.15
N LEU A 161 14.67 0.74 -16.37
CA LEU A 161 14.14 -0.52 -15.83
C LEU A 161 14.46 -1.71 -16.73
N SER A 162 14.33 -1.52 -18.05
CA SER A 162 14.67 -2.52 -19.05
C SER A 162 15.14 -1.87 -20.34
N GLN A 163 15.95 -2.62 -21.07
CA GLN A 163 16.46 -2.21 -22.39
C GLN A 163 16.52 -3.42 -23.31
N ASP A 164 16.11 -3.22 -24.55
CA ASP A 164 16.20 -4.20 -25.62
C ASP A 164 16.70 -3.48 -26.89
N PHE A 165 17.80 -4.00 -27.47
CA PHE A 165 18.50 -3.40 -28.61
C PHE A 165 18.79 -4.43 -29.72
N VAL A 166 17.92 -5.47 -29.84
CA VAL A 166 18.18 -6.57 -30.79
C VAL A 166 17.88 -6.16 -32.25
N GLU A 167 16.67 -5.68 -32.52
CA GLU A 167 16.27 -5.22 -33.85
C GLU A 167 16.10 -3.71 -33.89
N ASP A 168 15.34 -3.20 -32.92
CA ASP A 168 15.09 -1.78 -32.64
C ASP A 168 15.42 -1.49 -31.18
N CYS A 169 15.67 -0.23 -30.86
CA CYS A 169 15.92 0.17 -29.46
C CYS A 169 14.61 0.39 -28.72
N ARG A 170 14.41 -0.36 -27.64
CA ARG A 170 13.31 -0.17 -26.70
C ARG A 170 13.85 0.05 -25.29
N LEU A 171 13.41 1.12 -24.65
CA LEU A 171 13.72 1.43 -23.26
C LEU A 171 12.44 1.58 -22.45
N THR A 172 12.40 0.93 -21.28
CA THR A 172 11.40 1.21 -20.25
C THR A 172 12.09 1.99 -19.14
N LEU A 173 11.55 3.15 -18.86
CA LEU A 173 12.11 4.13 -17.92
C LEU A 173 11.14 4.37 -16.78
N SER A 174 11.66 4.55 -15.58
CA SER A 174 10.90 5.00 -14.41
C SER A 174 11.40 6.36 -13.97
N LEU A 175 10.46 7.21 -13.59
CA LEU A 175 10.79 8.44 -12.90
C LEU A 175 9.60 8.96 -12.09
N ARG A 176 9.85 9.93 -11.24
CA ARG A 176 8.87 10.55 -10.36
C ARG A 176 7.65 11.06 -11.13
N LYS A 177 6.44 10.75 -10.65
CA LYS A 177 5.16 11.06 -11.32
C LYS A 177 5.06 12.51 -11.79
N ASN A 178 5.49 13.48 -10.96
CA ASN A 178 5.41 14.89 -11.30
C ASN A 178 6.38 15.32 -12.43
N GLN A 179 7.40 14.52 -12.74
CA GLN A 179 8.38 14.78 -13.80
C GLN A 179 7.99 14.10 -15.12
N MET A 180 7.09 13.11 -15.07
CA MET A 180 6.68 12.34 -16.26
C MET A 180 6.13 13.20 -17.40
N PRO A 181 5.28 14.22 -17.19
CA PRO A 181 4.78 15.06 -18.29
C PRO A 181 5.89 15.79 -19.05
N ARG A 182 6.92 16.26 -18.36
CA ARG A 182 8.08 16.93 -18.96
C ARG A 182 8.89 15.96 -19.80
N MET A 183 9.19 14.76 -19.27
CA MET A 183 9.94 13.75 -20.00
C MET A 183 9.18 13.27 -21.24
N ARG A 184 7.87 13.02 -21.11
CA ARG A 184 6.98 12.65 -22.23
C ARG A 184 7.03 13.70 -23.34
N SER A 185 6.86 14.98 -23.03
CA SER A 185 6.96 16.05 -23.99
C SER A 185 8.31 16.12 -24.70
N ARG A 186 9.41 15.85 -24.01
CA ARG A 186 10.74 15.82 -24.64
C ARG A 186 10.86 14.69 -25.67
N PHE A 187 10.36 13.49 -25.35
CA PHE A 187 10.38 12.37 -26.31
C PHE A 187 9.41 12.60 -27.48
N GLU A 188 8.22 13.16 -27.26
CA GLU A 188 7.29 13.52 -28.32
C GLU A 188 7.87 14.54 -29.30
N ASN A 189 8.72 15.45 -28.83
CA ASN A 189 9.40 16.45 -29.63
C ASN A 189 10.72 15.95 -30.26
N THR A 190 11.14 14.69 -29.99
CA THR A 190 12.33 14.11 -30.59
C THR A 190 11.92 13.27 -31.79
N PHE A 191 12.26 13.77 -33.00
CA PHE A 191 11.93 13.08 -34.24
C PHE A 191 12.50 11.65 -34.27
N GLY A 192 11.65 10.67 -34.61
CA GLY A 192 12.05 9.26 -34.67
C GLY A 192 11.99 8.50 -33.34
N VAL A 193 11.52 9.12 -32.27
CA VAL A 193 11.18 8.46 -31.00
C VAL A 193 9.67 8.27 -30.91
N SER A 194 9.22 7.09 -30.58
CA SER A 194 7.82 6.75 -30.37
C SER A 194 7.61 6.32 -28.91
N ILE A 195 6.56 6.84 -28.27
CA ILE A 195 6.14 6.41 -26.94
C ILE A 195 5.18 5.23 -27.13
N LEU A 196 5.48 4.13 -26.47
CA LEU A 196 4.63 2.94 -26.46
C LEU A 196 3.77 2.99 -25.19
N ASP A 197 2.60 3.61 -25.27
CA ASP A 197 1.63 3.57 -24.17
C ASP A 197 0.98 2.18 -24.11
N LYS A 198 0.81 1.66 -22.88
CA LYS A 198 -0.07 0.53 -22.62
C LYS A 198 -1.45 1.04 -22.26
#